data_1850d9435c0d1dae383714652c5f9814
#
_entry.id   1850d9435c0d1dae383714652c5f9814
#
_cell.length_a   1.000
_cell.length_b   1.000
_cell.length_c   1.000
_cell.angle_alpha   90.00
_cell.angle_beta   90.00
_cell.angle_gamma   90.00
#
_symmetry.space_group_name_H-M   'P 1'
#
loop_
_entity.id
_entity.type
_entity.pdbx_description
1 polymer ?
#
loop_
_entity_poly.entity_id
_entity_poly.type
_entity_poly.pdbx_seq_one_letter_code
_entity_poly.pdbx_strand_id
1 'polypeptide(L)'
;LRQHSLPDDAPEHMRLLYVLLDQLHHAELVSSYLPHSEHPTLKSILDFLHLHPADNSSLQQLAVQHNMTERTLARYSQKELGMSLNEWRQRLKVMKAMSMLTKGKKVESIALDLGYANASAFINMFKRWMVYTPDQFRKLYHSHQ
;
A
#
# COMPACT_ATOMS: atom_id res chain seq x y z
N LEU A 1 8.86 27.43 -6.50
CA LEU A 1 8.38 26.04 -6.35
C LEU A 1 9.43 25.10 -6.91
N ARG A 2 10.26 24.58 -6.04
CA ARG A 2 11.21 23.56 -6.45
C ARG A 2 10.45 22.27 -6.70
N GLN A 3 10.29 21.91 -7.95
CA GLN A 3 9.88 20.57 -8.30
C GLN A 3 11.11 19.67 -8.09
N HIS A 4 11.08 18.93 -7.02
CA HIS A 4 12.02 17.82 -6.89
C HIS A 4 11.45 16.65 -7.66
N SER A 5 12.03 16.38 -8.78
CA SER A 5 11.75 15.16 -9.49
C SER A 5 12.50 14.01 -8.82
N LEU A 6 11.86 12.85 -8.77
CA LEU A 6 12.56 11.61 -8.46
C LEU A 6 13.66 11.41 -9.50
N PRO A 7 14.73 10.67 -9.17
CA PRO A 7 15.73 10.30 -10.15
C PRO A 7 15.07 9.67 -11.37
N ASP A 8 15.61 9.92 -12.55
CA ASP A 8 15.06 9.40 -13.80
C ASP A 8 15.00 7.88 -13.83
N ASP A 9 15.84 7.22 -13.04
CA ASP A 9 15.89 5.77 -12.91
C ASP A 9 14.96 5.22 -11.83
N ALA A 10 14.16 6.08 -11.17
CA ALA A 10 13.23 5.61 -10.14
C ALA A 10 12.18 4.66 -10.74
N PRO A 11 11.83 3.56 -10.04
CA PRO A 11 10.79 2.67 -10.49
C PRO A 11 9.47 3.42 -10.75
N GLU A 12 8.71 2.96 -11.74
CA GLU A 12 7.46 3.62 -12.13
C GLU A 12 6.49 3.76 -10.95
N HIS A 13 6.38 2.74 -10.12
CA HIS A 13 5.49 2.80 -8.95
C HIS A 13 5.93 3.86 -7.94
N MET A 14 7.23 4.12 -7.81
CA MET A 14 7.79 5.18 -6.98
C MET A 14 7.35 6.56 -7.48
N ARG A 15 7.43 6.77 -8.78
CA ARG A 15 7.03 8.03 -9.40
C ARG A 15 5.54 8.27 -9.19
N LEU A 16 4.73 7.22 -9.37
CA LEU A 16 3.29 7.30 -9.15
C LEU A 16 2.97 7.66 -7.71
N LEU A 17 3.58 6.97 -6.74
CA LEU A 17 3.35 7.24 -5.33
C LEU A 17 3.81 8.64 -4.92
N TYR A 18 4.94 9.09 -5.45
CA TYR A 18 5.44 10.44 -5.20
C TYR A 18 4.45 11.50 -5.71
N VAL A 19 3.93 11.30 -6.91
CA VAL A 19 2.92 12.20 -7.49
C VAL A 19 1.64 12.19 -6.65
N LEU A 20 1.22 11.02 -6.15
CA LEU A 20 0.06 10.89 -5.28
C LEU A 20 0.21 11.68 -3.98
N LEU A 21 1.39 11.63 -3.38
CA LEU A 21 1.67 12.39 -2.15
C LEU A 21 1.70 13.89 -2.40
N ASP A 22 2.29 14.29 -3.51
CA ASP A 22 2.39 15.69 -3.89
C ASP A 22 1.02 16.28 -4.23
N GLN A 23 0.12 15.44 -4.72
CA GLN A 23 -1.21 15.83 -5.16
C GLN A 23 -2.29 14.90 -4.59
N LEU A 24 -2.49 14.96 -3.28
CA LEU A 24 -3.39 14.07 -2.53
C LEU A 24 -4.84 14.01 -3.02
N HIS A 25 -5.25 14.90 -3.89
CA HIS A 25 -6.61 14.95 -4.40
C HIS A 25 -6.78 14.38 -5.81
N HIS A 26 -5.78 13.70 -6.35
CA HIS A 26 -5.88 13.02 -7.64
C HIS A 26 -6.41 11.60 -7.47
N ALA A 27 -7.72 11.49 -7.31
CA ALA A 27 -8.41 10.22 -7.09
C ALA A 27 -8.12 9.19 -8.18
N GLU A 28 -7.91 9.63 -9.43
CA GLU A 28 -7.62 8.73 -10.54
C GLU A 28 -6.28 8.00 -10.37
N LEU A 29 -5.25 8.70 -9.88
CA LEU A 29 -3.94 8.10 -9.64
C LEU A 29 -4.01 7.10 -8.49
N VAL A 30 -4.75 7.42 -7.42
CA VAL A 30 -4.97 6.50 -6.30
C VAL A 30 -5.65 5.23 -6.81
N SER A 31 -6.70 5.37 -7.62
CA SER A 31 -7.43 4.24 -8.19
C SER A 31 -6.57 3.36 -9.09
N SER A 32 -5.59 3.95 -9.80
CA SER A 32 -4.67 3.18 -10.63
C SER A 32 -3.68 2.37 -9.81
N TYR A 33 -3.14 2.95 -8.73
CA TYR A 33 -2.17 2.26 -7.90
C TYR A 33 -2.82 1.23 -6.97
N LEU A 34 -3.98 1.58 -6.39
CA LEU A 34 -4.72 0.70 -5.50
C LEU A 34 -6.16 0.58 -6.04
N PRO A 35 -6.38 -0.28 -7.04
CA PRO A 35 -7.68 -0.40 -7.67
C PRO A 35 -8.73 -0.95 -6.70
N HIS A 36 -9.98 -0.63 -6.99
CA HIS A 36 -11.13 -1.10 -6.24
C HIS A 36 -11.98 -1.99 -7.14
N SER A 37 -12.86 -2.79 -6.56
CA SER A 37 -13.81 -3.61 -7.29
C SER A 37 -15.20 -3.47 -6.70
N GLU A 38 -16.21 -3.41 -7.56
CA GLU A 38 -17.61 -3.42 -7.16
C GLU A 38 -18.18 -4.85 -7.09
N HIS A 39 -17.39 -5.86 -7.43
CA HIS A 39 -17.80 -7.26 -7.26
C HIS A 39 -18.10 -7.52 -5.78
N PRO A 40 -19.33 -7.93 -5.41
CA PRO A 40 -19.76 -7.92 -4.00
C PRO A 40 -18.82 -8.63 -3.04
N THR A 41 -18.33 -9.80 -3.41
CA THR A 41 -17.46 -10.60 -2.54
C THR A 41 -16.09 -9.95 -2.40
N LEU A 42 -15.49 -9.53 -3.52
CA LEU A 42 -14.17 -8.91 -3.49
C LEU A 42 -14.22 -7.56 -2.81
N LYS A 43 -15.27 -6.77 -3.06
CA LYS A 43 -15.47 -5.48 -2.39
C LYS A 43 -15.46 -5.64 -0.87
N SER A 44 -16.17 -6.65 -0.38
CA SER A 44 -16.22 -6.94 1.06
C SER A 44 -14.84 -7.22 1.64
N ILE A 45 -14.03 -8.00 0.93
CA ILE A 45 -12.65 -8.30 1.35
C ILE A 45 -11.78 -7.04 1.33
N LEU A 46 -11.85 -6.26 0.26
CA LEU A 46 -11.06 -5.04 0.14
C LEU A 46 -11.42 -4.02 1.21
N ASP A 47 -12.70 -3.83 1.49
CA ASP A 47 -13.18 -2.93 2.53
C ASP A 47 -12.68 -3.38 3.91
N PHE A 48 -12.73 -4.67 4.18
CA PHE A 48 -12.20 -5.23 5.42
C PHE A 48 -10.71 -4.94 5.59
N LEU A 49 -9.93 -5.15 4.54
CA LEU A 49 -8.48 -4.92 4.58
C LEU A 49 -8.14 -3.43 4.73
N HIS A 50 -8.93 -2.54 4.13
CA HIS A 50 -8.78 -1.10 4.34
C HIS A 50 -8.98 -0.70 5.80
N LEU A 51 -9.98 -1.28 6.46
CA LEU A 51 -10.29 -0.99 7.87
C LEU A 51 -9.31 -1.68 8.82
N HIS A 52 -8.72 -2.79 8.40
CA HIS A 52 -7.84 -3.59 9.23
C HIS A 52 -6.51 -3.86 8.53
N PRO A 53 -5.69 -2.81 8.30
CA PRO A 53 -4.42 -2.97 7.58
C PRO A 53 -3.42 -3.87 8.31
N ALA A 54 -3.60 -4.09 9.61
CA ALA A 54 -2.76 -4.99 10.41
C ALA A 54 -3.17 -6.45 10.29
N ASP A 55 -4.29 -6.75 9.64
CA ASP A 55 -4.75 -8.12 9.48
C ASP A 55 -3.76 -8.92 8.64
N ASN A 56 -3.33 -10.05 9.17
CA ASN A 56 -2.36 -10.94 8.55
C ASN A 56 -2.97 -12.27 8.12
N SER A 57 -4.28 -12.33 7.93
CA SER A 57 -4.96 -13.52 7.44
C SER A 57 -4.35 -13.97 6.11
N SER A 58 -4.17 -15.28 5.98
CA SER A 58 -3.70 -15.86 4.71
C SER A 58 -4.79 -15.72 3.64
N LEU A 59 -4.39 -15.87 2.39
CA LEU A 59 -5.33 -15.89 1.27
C LEU A 59 -6.40 -16.98 1.47
N GLN A 60 -5.97 -18.14 1.97
CA GLN A 60 -6.89 -19.25 2.27
C GLN A 60 -7.90 -18.88 3.36
N GLN A 61 -7.43 -18.23 4.43
CA GLN A 61 -8.32 -17.80 5.51
C GLN A 61 -9.35 -16.78 5.03
N LEU A 62 -8.92 -15.80 4.24
CA LEU A 62 -9.84 -14.82 3.66
C LEU A 62 -10.86 -15.46 2.73
N ALA A 63 -10.43 -16.42 1.92
CA ALA A 63 -11.32 -17.14 1.03
C ALA A 63 -12.38 -17.92 1.81
N VAL A 64 -11.98 -18.66 2.82
CA VAL A 64 -12.89 -19.43 3.67
C VAL A 64 -13.91 -18.52 4.36
N GLN A 65 -13.48 -17.38 4.88
CA GLN A 65 -14.37 -16.43 5.53
C GLN A 65 -15.45 -15.88 4.58
N HIS A 66 -15.18 -15.91 3.28
CA HIS A 66 -16.08 -15.39 2.26
C HIS A 66 -16.68 -16.51 1.38
N ASN A 67 -16.70 -17.75 1.90
CA ASN A 67 -17.33 -18.91 1.27
C ASN A 67 -16.82 -19.19 -0.15
N MET A 68 -15.50 -19.10 -0.34
CA MET A 68 -14.89 -19.43 -1.63
C MET A 68 -13.56 -20.16 -1.41
N THR A 69 -13.03 -20.72 -2.49
CA THR A 69 -11.71 -21.35 -2.47
C THR A 69 -10.63 -20.29 -2.69
N GLU A 70 -9.41 -20.59 -2.24
CA GLU A 70 -8.25 -19.76 -2.50
C GLU A 70 -8.06 -19.50 -3.99
N ARG A 71 -8.23 -20.54 -4.81
CA ARG A 71 -8.12 -20.43 -6.26
C ARG A 71 -9.13 -19.45 -6.85
N THR A 72 -10.38 -19.50 -6.39
CA THR A 72 -11.42 -18.57 -6.84
C THR A 72 -11.09 -17.14 -6.44
N LEU A 73 -10.62 -16.93 -5.21
CA LEU A 73 -10.22 -15.61 -4.76
C LEU A 73 -9.05 -15.07 -5.59
N ALA A 74 -8.05 -15.91 -5.86
CA ALA A 74 -6.91 -15.52 -6.70
C ALA A 74 -7.36 -15.10 -8.10
N ARG A 75 -8.29 -15.85 -8.69
CA ARG A 75 -8.84 -15.56 -10.02
C ARG A 75 -9.59 -14.24 -10.04
N TYR A 76 -10.43 -13.97 -9.05
CA TYR A 76 -11.16 -12.71 -8.95
C TYR A 76 -10.21 -11.53 -8.78
N SER A 77 -9.17 -11.69 -7.95
CA SER A 77 -8.18 -10.63 -7.74
C SER A 77 -7.49 -10.26 -9.04
N GLN A 78 -7.02 -11.24 -9.82
CA GLN A 78 -6.38 -10.98 -11.10
C GLN A 78 -7.34 -10.32 -12.08
N LYS A 79 -8.57 -10.80 -12.16
CA LYS A 79 -9.56 -10.28 -13.10
C LYS A 79 -9.99 -8.85 -12.75
N GLU A 80 -10.28 -8.59 -11.50
CA GLU A 80 -10.87 -7.33 -11.06
C GLU A 80 -9.83 -6.26 -10.71
N LEU A 81 -8.67 -6.67 -10.18
CA LEU A 81 -7.64 -5.74 -9.72
C LEU A 81 -6.44 -5.68 -10.66
N GLY A 82 -6.27 -6.66 -11.54
CA GLY A 82 -5.09 -6.76 -12.40
C GLY A 82 -3.83 -7.19 -11.67
N MET A 83 -3.95 -7.70 -10.45
CA MET A 83 -2.84 -8.13 -9.61
C MET A 83 -3.31 -9.15 -8.58
N SER A 84 -2.36 -9.83 -7.92
CA SER A 84 -2.69 -10.71 -6.80
C SER A 84 -3.20 -9.89 -5.61
N LEU A 85 -4.02 -10.53 -4.76
CA LEU A 85 -4.49 -9.87 -3.54
C LEU A 85 -3.33 -9.54 -2.60
N ASN A 86 -2.30 -10.38 -2.55
CA ASN A 86 -1.12 -10.10 -1.73
C ASN A 86 -0.37 -8.85 -2.20
N GLU A 87 -0.22 -8.66 -3.51
CA GLU A 87 0.36 -7.43 -4.04
C GLU A 87 -0.51 -6.22 -3.69
N TRP A 88 -1.82 -6.33 -3.82
CA TRP A 88 -2.75 -5.26 -3.46
C TRP A 88 -2.62 -4.89 -1.98
N ARG A 89 -2.50 -5.90 -1.10
CA ARG A 89 -2.31 -5.67 0.34
C ARG A 89 -1.00 -4.95 0.64
N GLN A 90 0.08 -5.31 -0.06
CA GLN A 90 1.37 -4.61 0.09
C GLN A 90 1.26 -3.15 -0.35
N ARG A 91 0.62 -2.90 -1.47
CA ARG A 91 0.39 -1.53 -1.95
C ARG A 91 -0.44 -0.72 -0.95
N LEU A 92 -1.47 -1.33 -0.36
CA LEU A 92 -2.27 -0.68 0.68
C LEU A 92 -1.41 -0.27 1.87
N LYS A 93 -0.56 -1.18 2.35
CA LYS A 93 0.33 -0.89 3.49
C LYS A 93 1.33 0.21 3.16
N VAL A 94 1.89 0.20 1.97
CA VAL A 94 2.80 1.26 1.53
C VAL A 94 2.09 2.62 1.52
N MET A 95 0.90 2.70 0.95
CA MET A 95 0.14 3.95 0.91
C MET A 95 -0.20 4.46 2.31
N LYS A 96 -0.63 3.58 3.19
CA LYS A 96 -0.92 3.96 4.59
C LYS A 96 0.34 4.40 5.32
N ALA A 97 1.46 3.70 5.09
CA ALA A 97 2.76 4.08 5.67
C ALA A 97 3.17 5.49 5.24
N MET A 98 3.05 5.80 3.95
CA MET A 98 3.39 7.12 3.42
C MET A 98 2.58 8.22 4.11
N SER A 99 1.29 8.01 4.26
CA SER A 99 0.42 8.96 4.96
C SER A 99 0.83 9.16 6.42
N MET A 100 1.13 8.06 7.12
CA MET A 100 1.55 8.13 8.52
C MET A 100 2.91 8.80 8.68
N LEU A 101 3.84 8.53 7.76
CA LEU A 101 5.18 9.12 7.78
C LEU A 101 5.11 10.64 7.59
N THR A 102 4.26 11.11 6.67
CA THR A 102 4.11 12.55 6.41
C THR A 102 3.46 13.27 7.58
N LYS A 103 2.69 12.56 8.41
CA LYS A 103 2.06 13.11 9.62
C LYS A 103 2.97 13.05 10.84
N GLY A 104 4.22 12.62 10.67
CA GLY A 104 5.20 12.58 11.76
C GLY A 104 5.11 11.38 12.68
N LYS A 105 4.37 10.34 12.31
CA LYS A 105 4.23 9.15 13.16
C LYS A 105 5.56 8.39 13.22
N LYS A 106 5.87 7.83 14.39
CA LYS A 106 7.12 7.08 14.60
C LYS A 106 7.12 5.78 13.80
N VAL A 107 8.27 5.42 13.24
CA VAL A 107 8.43 4.20 12.43
C VAL A 107 7.99 2.96 13.19
N GLU A 108 8.35 2.84 14.47
CA GLU A 108 7.97 1.71 15.31
C GLU A 108 6.44 1.59 15.45
N SER A 109 5.76 2.72 15.62
CA SER A 109 4.29 2.74 15.71
C SER A 109 3.63 2.38 14.39
N ILE A 110 4.17 2.88 13.27
CA ILE A 110 3.68 2.53 11.94
C ILE A 110 3.80 1.03 11.70
N ALA A 111 4.95 0.45 12.05
CA ALA A 111 5.17 -0.99 11.89
C ALA A 111 4.09 -1.80 12.59
N LEU A 112 3.78 -1.48 13.85
CA LEU A 112 2.75 -2.18 14.61
C LEU A 112 1.36 -1.97 14.02
N ASP A 113 1.03 -0.76 13.62
CA ASP A 113 -0.28 -0.42 13.05
C ASP A 113 -0.52 -1.13 11.71
N LEU A 114 0.55 -1.50 10.99
CA LEU A 114 0.46 -2.21 9.72
C LEU A 114 0.64 -3.73 9.86
N GLY A 115 0.73 -4.22 11.10
CA GLY A 115 0.78 -5.66 11.39
C GLY A 115 2.15 -6.29 11.29
N TYR A 116 3.23 -5.52 11.40
CA TYR A 116 4.59 -6.04 11.43
C TYR A 116 5.02 -6.31 12.87
N ALA A 117 5.80 -7.36 13.06
CA ALA A 117 6.28 -7.77 14.39
C ALA A 117 7.23 -6.74 15.00
N ASN A 118 7.98 -6.02 14.15
CA ASN A 118 8.97 -5.03 14.59
C ASN A 118 9.24 -4.01 13.47
N ALA A 119 9.97 -2.97 13.82
CA ALA A 119 10.31 -1.91 12.88
C ALA A 119 11.16 -2.41 11.71
N SER A 120 12.08 -3.34 11.96
CA SER A 120 12.96 -3.88 10.91
C SER A 120 12.19 -4.54 9.79
N ALA A 121 11.16 -5.33 10.12
CA ALA A 121 10.32 -5.99 9.11
C ALA A 121 9.59 -4.97 8.23
N PHE A 122 9.05 -3.92 8.84
CA PHE A 122 8.41 -2.84 8.13
C PHE A 122 9.41 -2.07 7.24
N ILE A 123 10.56 -1.69 7.79
CA ILE A 123 11.59 -0.96 7.06
C ILE A 123 12.03 -1.74 5.81
N ASN A 124 12.26 -3.05 5.95
CA ASN A 124 12.66 -3.90 4.83
C ASN A 124 11.58 -3.95 3.75
N MET A 125 10.31 -4.08 4.15
CA MET A 125 9.18 -4.07 3.21
C MET A 125 9.10 -2.73 2.49
N PHE A 126 9.11 -1.64 3.22
CA PHE A 126 8.99 -0.30 2.66
C PHE A 126 10.13 0.00 1.67
N LYS A 127 11.38 -0.31 2.06
CA LYS A 127 12.54 -0.10 1.20
C LYS A 127 12.46 -0.93 -0.08
N ARG A 128 11.93 -2.16 -0.01
CA ARG A 128 11.77 -3.01 -1.19
C ARG A 128 10.80 -2.41 -2.19
N TRP A 129 9.70 -1.81 -1.71
CA TRP A 129 8.69 -1.18 -2.57
C TRP A 129 9.06 0.21 -3.02
N MET A 130 9.70 0.99 -2.15
CA MET A 130 9.91 2.42 -2.37
C MET A 130 11.36 2.77 -2.74
N VAL A 131 12.30 1.84 -2.64
CA VAL A 131 13.75 2.05 -2.78
C VAL A 131 14.34 2.83 -1.61
N TYR A 132 13.62 3.77 -1.04
CA TYR A 132 14.02 4.57 0.12
C TYR A 132 13.56 3.90 1.42
N THR A 133 14.32 4.13 2.51
CA THR A 133 13.85 3.78 3.85
C THR A 133 12.73 4.73 4.26
N PRO A 134 11.91 4.37 5.26
CA PRO A 134 10.89 5.29 5.78
C PRO A 134 11.46 6.65 6.21
N ASP A 135 12.62 6.66 6.88
CA ASP A 135 13.24 7.92 7.31
C ASP A 135 13.72 8.76 6.13
N GLN A 136 14.33 8.13 5.12
CA GLN A 136 14.73 8.81 3.89
C GLN A 136 13.51 9.39 3.16
N PHE A 137 12.45 8.63 3.08
CA PHE A 137 11.22 9.09 2.48
C PHE A 137 10.64 10.30 3.21
N ARG A 138 10.60 10.25 4.53
CA ARG A 138 10.12 11.37 5.36
C ARG A 138 10.93 12.63 5.12
N LYS A 139 12.26 12.52 5.10
CA LYS A 139 13.15 13.66 4.84
C LYS A 139 12.90 14.22 3.43
N LEU A 140 12.79 13.33 2.44
CA LEU A 140 12.54 13.74 1.06
C LEU A 140 11.22 14.48 0.93
N TYR A 141 10.17 13.99 1.58
CA TYR A 141 8.86 14.63 1.58
C TYR A 141 8.91 16.02 2.24
N HIS A 142 9.52 16.13 3.41
CA HIS A 142 9.59 17.39 4.14
C HIS A 142 10.50 18.42 3.45
N SER A 143 11.51 17.99 2.71
CA SER A 143 12.37 18.91 1.96
C SER A 143 11.67 19.57 0.78
N HIS A 144 10.46 19.09 0.42
CA HIS A 144 9.69 19.58 -0.72
C HIS A 144 8.51 20.46 -0.30
N GLN A 145 8.36 20.71 0.99
CA GLN A 145 7.31 21.60 1.50
C GLN A 145 7.81 23.06 1.64
#